data_5aa814fe99a996ec09ab71639e3d0512
#
_entry.id   5aa814fe99a996ec09ab71639e3d0512
#
_cell.length_a   1.000
_cell.length_b   1.000
_cell.length_c   1.000
_cell.angle_alpha   90.00
_cell.angle_beta   90.00
_cell.angle_gamma   90.00
#
_symmetry.space_group_name_H-M   'P 1'
#
loop_
_entity.id
_entity.type
_entity.pdbx_description
1 polymer ?
#
loop_
_entity_poly.entity_id
_entity_poly.type
_entity_poly.pdbx_seq_one_letter_code
_entity_poly.pdbx_strand_id
1 'polypeptide(L)'
;MAKNILLSPILKWVGGKRQLLSQIVPLIPKQFSTYVEPFIGGGAVLFELQPKRAIINDYNEELINVYQTVRDHTENLIAELEKHKENNSEEYYYEIRSLDRTYAYDNLSDVQRAARIIYLNKTCYNGLYRVNSSGQFNSPYGRYKNPNIVNAVTIRAMANYLKEKKIDIQCGDYRCTLKGLRKGAFVYLDPPYMPISTSSSFTGYTENGFSYEQQRLLKLECDKLREKGISFLQSNSDCDAIRELYQDYEIYTVHAKRSINSNATKRGEINEVLIPVSYTHLRAHETSQDL
;
A
#
# COMPACT_ATOMS: atom_id res chain seq x y z
N MET A 1 19.24 -2.12 -15.45
CA MET A 1 19.17 -3.53 -15.03
C MET A 1 17.83 -4.07 -15.46
N ALA A 2 17.75 -5.33 -15.85
CA ALA A 2 16.49 -5.98 -16.15
C ALA A 2 15.61 -6.04 -14.87
N LYS A 3 14.30 -5.87 -15.04
CA LYS A 3 13.32 -5.96 -13.96
C LYS A 3 13.27 -7.40 -13.42
N ASN A 4 13.28 -7.58 -12.11
CA ASN A 4 13.11 -8.89 -11.50
C ASN A 4 11.64 -9.27 -11.48
N ILE A 5 11.26 -10.22 -12.32
CA ILE A 5 9.87 -10.68 -12.49
C ILE A 5 9.32 -11.45 -11.28
N LEU A 6 10.18 -11.89 -10.38
CA LEU A 6 9.80 -12.60 -9.15
C LEU A 6 9.32 -11.64 -8.05
N LEU A 7 9.63 -10.34 -8.19
CA LEU A 7 9.18 -9.33 -7.24
C LEU A 7 7.70 -9.03 -7.44
N SER A 8 6.92 -9.31 -6.42
CA SER A 8 5.50 -8.99 -6.38
C SER A 8 5.02 -8.91 -4.92
N PRO A 9 3.91 -8.20 -4.65
CA PRO A 9 3.31 -8.19 -3.32
C PRO A 9 3.06 -9.60 -2.78
N ILE A 10 3.57 -9.88 -1.56
CA ILE A 10 3.30 -11.14 -0.86
C ILE A 10 1.96 -11.11 -0.13
N LEU A 11 1.44 -9.93 0.18
CA LEU A 11 0.14 -9.71 0.79
C LEU A 11 -0.85 -9.15 -0.24
N LYS A 12 -2.09 -9.55 -0.12
CA LYS A 12 -3.21 -8.87 -0.75
C LYS A 12 -3.70 -7.80 0.23
N TRP A 13 -3.50 -6.55 -0.11
CA TRP A 13 -3.87 -5.42 0.73
C TRP A 13 -5.06 -4.67 0.15
N VAL A 14 -5.90 -4.08 1.02
CA VAL A 14 -7.05 -3.29 0.60
C VAL A 14 -6.56 -2.10 -0.22
N GLY A 15 -7.24 -1.77 -1.32
CA GLY A 15 -6.81 -0.70 -2.22
C GLY A 15 -5.61 -1.04 -3.11
N GLY A 16 -5.18 -2.30 -3.16
CA GLY A 16 -3.99 -2.71 -3.93
C GLY A 16 -4.03 -2.29 -5.40
N LYS A 17 -3.01 -1.59 -5.88
CA LYS A 17 -2.93 -0.91 -7.18
C LYS A 17 -2.52 -1.77 -8.37
N ARG A 18 -2.44 -3.11 -8.23
CA ARG A 18 -1.99 -4.01 -9.31
C ARG A 18 -2.77 -3.83 -10.63
N GLN A 19 -4.08 -3.59 -10.55
CA GLN A 19 -4.94 -3.41 -11.73
C GLN A 19 -4.75 -2.06 -12.40
N LEU A 20 -4.25 -1.07 -11.67
CA LEU A 20 -4.05 0.30 -12.16
C LEU A 20 -2.61 0.59 -12.57
N LEU A 21 -1.67 -0.35 -12.43
CA LEU A 21 -0.25 -0.12 -12.75
C LEU A 21 -0.04 0.37 -14.18
N SER A 22 -0.80 -0.14 -15.15
CA SER A 22 -0.74 0.31 -16.54
C SER A 22 -1.16 1.78 -16.74
N GLN A 23 -1.95 2.33 -15.82
CA GLN A 23 -2.40 3.73 -15.84
C GLN A 23 -1.53 4.61 -14.92
N ILE A 24 -0.98 4.05 -13.83
CA ILE A 24 -0.12 4.74 -12.87
C ILE A 24 1.29 4.96 -13.43
N VAL A 25 1.92 3.90 -13.96
CA VAL A 25 3.32 3.93 -14.37
C VAL A 25 3.63 5.00 -15.43
N PRO A 26 2.79 5.23 -16.46
CA PRO A 26 3.02 6.29 -17.45
C PRO A 26 3.05 7.72 -16.87
N LEU A 27 2.42 7.96 -15.72
CA LEU A 27 2.40 9.27 -15.06
C LEU A 27 3.61 9.50 -14.13
N ILE A 28 4.45 8.48 -13.94
CA ILE A 28 5.63 8.56 -13.08
C ILE A 28 6.81 9.11 -13.89
N PRO A 29 7.59 10.06 -13.36
CA PRO A 29 8.79 10.56 -14.01
C PRO A 29 9.77 9.41 -14.35
N LYS A 30 10.35 9.43 -15.57
CA LYS A 30 11.31 8.40 -16.00
C LYS A 30 12.57 8.34 -15.13
N GLN A 31 12.91 9.44 -14.46
CA GLN A 31 14.09 9.55 -13.60
C GLN A 31 13.74 10.26 -12.29
N PHE A 32 14.19 9.69 -11.21
CA PHE A 32 14.13 10.28 -9.86
C PHE A 32 15.30 9.76 -9.02
N SER A 33 15.72 10.57 -8.06
CA SER A 33 16.85 10.24 -7.16
C SER A 33 16.44 9.29 -6.02
N THR A 34 15.22 9.43 -5.53
CA THR A 34 14.63 8.66 -4.43
C THR A 34 13.13 8.51 -4.67
N TYR A 35 12.65 7.28 -4.56
CA TYR A 35 11.23 6.95 -4.54
C TYR A 35 10.70 7.03 -3.11
N VAL A 36 9.52 7.60 -2.91
CA VAL A 36 8.91 7.69 -1.58
C VAL A 36 7.47 7.21 -1.65
N GLU A 37 7.10 6.24 -0.81
CA GLU A 37 5.75 5.65 -0.75
C GLU A 37 5.28 5.64 0.72
N PRO A 38 4.64 6.74 1.18
CA PRO A 38 4.23 6.92 2.58
C PRO A 38 3.08 6.02 3.05
N PHE A 39 2.36 5.42 2.11
CA PHE A 39 1.24 4.50 2.32
C PHE A 39 1.51 3.22 1.51
N ILE A 40 2.53 2.44 1.93
CA ILE A 40 3.05 1.33 1.12
C ILE A 40 2.05 0.21 0.87
N GLY A 41 1.18 -0.09 1.86
CA GLY A 41 0.24 -1.20 1.75
C GLY A 41 0.92 -2.50 1.27
N GLY A 42 0.41 -3.09 0.19
CA GLY A 42 1.02 -4.28 -0.42
C GLY A 42 2.26 -4.02 -1.28
N GLY A 43 2.65 -2.76 -1.53
CA GLY A 43 3.85 -2.40 -2.29
C GLY A 43 3.76 -2.62 -3.80
N ALA A 44 2.56 -2.55 -4.38
CA ALA A 44 2.38 -2.84 -5.80
C ALA A 44 3.20 -1.92 -6.71
N VAL A 45 3.26 -0.62 -6.40
CA VAL A 45 4.01 0.37 -7.20
C VAL A 45 5.51 0.23 -6.95
N LEU A 46 5.95 0.06 -5.70
CA LEU A 46 7.35 -0.20 -5.34
C LEU A 46 7.93 -1.37 -6.14
N PHE A 47 7.24 -2.54 -6.11
CA PHE A 47 7.72 -3.75 -6.79
C PHE A 47 7.58 -3.68 -8.31
N GLU A 48 6.70 -2.85 -8.82
CA GLU A 48 6.62 -2.57 -10.25
C GLU A 48 7.81 -1.72 -10.73
N LEU A 49 8.15 -0.66 -10.00
CA LEU A 49 9.21 0.28 -10.36
C LEU A 49 10.63 -0.22 -10.01
N GLN A 50 10.75 -0.97 -8.92
CA GLN A 50 12.03 -1.50 -8.40
C GLN A 50 13.13 -0.43 -8.26
N PRO A 51 12.85 0.70 -7.60
CA PRO A 51 13.82 1.78 -7.47
C PRO A 51 15.06 1.33 -6.69
N LYS A 52 16.23 1.94 -7.02
CA LYS A 52 17.49 1.66 -6.32
C LYS A 52 17.54 2.26 -4.91
N ARG A 53 16.77 3.33 -4.69
CA ARG A 53 16.64 4.01 -3.39
C ARG A 53 15.17 4.32 -3.16
N ALA A 54 14.64 3.93 -2.02
CA ALA A 54 13.29 4.27 -1.61
C ALA A 54 13.18 4.53 -0.11
N ILE A 55 12.16 5.30 0.26
CA ILE A 55 11.63 5.41 1.62
C ILE A 55 10.21 4.89 1.55
N ILE A 56 9.91 3.86 2.31
CA ILE A 56 8.58 3.26 2.38
C ILE A 56 8.05 3.33 3.81
N ASN A 57 6.76 3.57 3.95
CA ASN A 57 6.12 3.70 5.25
C ASN A 57 4.69 3.18 5.21
N ASP A 58 4.19 2.77 6.35
CA ASP A 58 2.78 2.58 6.61
C ASP A 58 2.50 2.88 8.09
N TYR A 59 1.26 3.25 8.39
CA TYR A 59 0.83 3.43 9.78
C TYR A 59 0.59 2.09 10.49
N ASN A 60 0.39 1.01 9.72
CA ASN A 60 0.12 -0.32 10.24
C ASN A 60 1.42 -1.04 10.63
N GLU A 61 1.65 -1.14 11.94
CA GLU A 61 2.86 -1.76 12.51
C GLU A 61 3.01 -3.22 12.11
N GLU A 62 1.91 -3.99 12.04
CA GLU A 62 1.96 -5.41 11.64
C GLU A 62 2.39 -5.56 10.19
N LEU A 63 1.93 -4.67 9.31
CA LEU A 63 2.36 -4.64 7.93
C LEU A 63 3.86 -4.32 7.80
N ILE A 64 4.32 -3.31 8.51
CA ILE A 64 5.74 -2.92 8.52
C ILE A 64 6.61 -4.02 9.12
N ASN A 65 6.14 -4.68 10.19
CA ASN A 65 6.81 -5.86 10.73
C ASN A 65 6.98 -6.97 9.67
N VAL A 66 5.99 -7.19 8.81
CA VAL A 66 6.14 -8.15 7.69
C VAL A 66 7.28 -7.74 6.75
N TYR A 67 7.37 -6.46 6.34
CA TYR A 67 8.46 -5.98 5.47
C TYR A 67 9.84 -6.14 6.13
N GLN A 68 9.97 -5.77 7.39
CA GLN A 68 11.21 -5.89 8.16
C GLN A 68 11.60 -7.35 8.35
N THR A 69 10.66 -8.21 8.73
CA THR A 69 10.90 -9.64 8.91
C THR A 69 11.29 -10.33 7.60
N VAL A 70 10.64 -10.00 6.49
CA VAL A 70 11.05 -10.49 5.16
C VAL A 70 12.49 -10.10 4.86
N ARG A 71 12.88 -8.86 5.15
CA ARG A 71 14.24 -8.38 4.94
C ARG A 71 15.23 -9.08 5.85
N ASP A 72 14.98 -9.13 7.14
CA ASP A 72 16.00 -9.44 8.16
C ASP A 72 16.00 -10.91 8.61
N HIS A 73 14.84 -11.58 8.56
CA HIS A 73 14.63 -12.93 9.08
C HIS A 73 13.98 -13.88 8.06
N THR A 74 14.38 -13.78 6.80
CA THR A 74 13.77 -14.43 5.63
C THR A 74 13.53 -15.93 5.82
N GLU A 75 14.58 -16.70 6.20
CA GLU A 75 14.47 -18.15 6.31
C GLU A 75 13.67 -18.58 7.55
N ASN A 76 13.78 -17.84 8.66
CA ASN A 76 12.96 -18.08 9.85
C ASN A 76 11.48 -17.86 9.56
N LEU A 77 11.15 -16.81 8.79
CA LEU A 77 9.78 -16.54 8.33
C LEU A 77 9.25 -17.67 7.45
N ILE A 78 10.05 -18.15 6.49
CA ILE A 78 9.67 -19.26 5.63
C ILE A 78 9.41 -20.52 6.46
N ALA A 79 10.28 -20.85 7.42
CA ALA A 79 10.11 -21.99 8.30
C ALA A 79 8.82 -21.90 9.14
N GLU A 80 8.49 -20.72 9.65
CA GLU A 80 7.27 -20.50 10.42
C GLU A 80 6.01 -20.63 9.54
N LEU A 81 6.09 -20.13 8.30
CA LEU A 81 5.00 -20.29 7.32
C LEU A 81 4.78 -21.76 6.91
N GLU A 82 5.83 -22.59 6.82
CA GLU A 82 5.67 -24.03 6.56
C GLU A 82 4.92 -24.71 7.71
N LYS A 83 5.18 -24.36 8.98
CA LYS A 83 4.38 -24.87 10.11
C LYS A 83 2.90 -24.52 10.00
N HIS A 84 2.60 -23.25 9.62
CA HIS A 84 1.22 -22.83 9.38
C HIS A 84 0.57 -23.58 8.23
N LYS A 85 1.32 -23.90 7.17
CA LYS A 85 0.85 -24.65 6.02
C LYS A 85 0.55 -26.11 6.37
N GLU A 86 1.41 -26.77 7.16
CA GLU A 86 1.25 -28.15 7.60
C GLU A 86 -0.01 -28.32 8.49
N ASN A 87 -0.31 -27.33 9.32
CA ASN A 87 -1.44 -27.36 10.25
C ASN A 87 -2.73 -26.74 9.67
N ASN A 88 -2.72 -26.26 8.41
CA ASN A 88 -3.82 -25.47 7.87
C ASN A 88 -5.14 -26.22 7.83
N SER A 89 -6.05 -25.84 8.70
CA SER A 89 -7.44 -26.27 8.78
C SER A 89 -8.35 -25.10 9.16
N GLU A 90 -9.66 -25.27 9.14
CA GLU A 90 -10.59 -24.22 9.58
C GLU A 90 -10.43 -23.94 11.09
N GLU A 91 -10.26 -25.00 11.90
CA GLU A 91 -10.05 -24.91 13.33
C GLU A 91 -8.75 -24.15 13.65
N TYR A 92 -7.64 -24.57 13.03
CA TYR A 92 -6.34 -23.91 13.20
C TYR A 92 -6.37 -22.44 12.74
N TYR A 93 -7.09 -22.13 11.65
CA TYR A 93 -7.27 -20.75 11.23
C TYR A 93 -7.89 -19.89 12.31
N TYR A 94 -8.97 -20.35 12.96
CA TYR A 94 -9.64 -19.61 14.01
C TYR A 94 -8.80 -19.51 15.29
N GLU A 95 -8.00 -20.52 15.60
CA GLU A 95 -7.01 -20.48 16.67
C GLU A 95 -6.00 -19.36 16.44
N ILE A 96 -5.30 -19.39 15.29
CA ILE A 96 -4.30 -18.37 14.92
C ILE A 96 -4.94 -16.97 14.81
N ARG A 97 -6.17 -16.88 14.29
CA ARG A 97 -6.89 -15.62 14.22
C ARG A 97 -7.15 -15.03 15.60
N SER A 98 -7.50 -15.87 16.58
CA SER A 98 -7.88 -15.42 17.91
C SER A 98 -6.71 -15.00 18.81
N LEU A 99 -5.46 -15.26 18.41
CA LEU A 99 -4.29 -14.93 19.23
C LEU A 99 -4.23 -13.46 19.63
N ASP A 100 -4.61 -12.52 18.74
CA ASP A 100 -4.64 -11.08 19.03
C ASP A 100 -5.72 -10.65 20.04
N ARG A 101 -6.43 -11.62 20.65
CA ARG A 101 -7.40 -11.43 21.72
C ARG A 101 -6.91 -11.98 23.05
N THR A 102 -5.67 -12.47 23.07
CA THR A 102 -5.10 -13.18 24.22
C THR A 102 -3.74 -12.60 24.59
N TYR A 103 -3.35 -12.73 25.84
CA TYR A 103 -2.00 -12.36 26.32
C TYR A 103 -0.86 -13.13 25.62
N ALA A 104 -1.18 -14.25 24.94
CA ALA A 104 -0.20 -14.99 24.18
C ALA A 104 0.36 -14.17 23.00
N TYR A 105 -0.41 -13.22 22.50
CA TYR A 105 0.02 -12.35 21.39
C TYR A 105 1.24 -11.50 21.75
N ASP A 106 1.28 -10.97 22.97
CA ASP A 106 2.36 -10.11 23.44
C ASP A 106 3.71 -10.86 23.58
N ASN A 107 3.64 -12.20 23.65
CA ASN A 107 4.82 -13.06 23.73
C ASN A 107 5.30 -13.57 22.35
N LEU A 108 4.58 -13.26 21.27
CA LEU A 108 5.02 -13.65 19.93
C LEU A 108 6.21 -12.81 19.47
N SER A 109 7.20 -13.51 18.91
CA SER A 109 8.32 -12.84 18.20
C SER A 109 7.80 -12.12 16.94
N ASP A 110 8.58 -11.16 16.44
CA ASP A 110 8.27 -10.45 15.18
C ASP A 110 8.09 -11.41 14.01
N VAL A 111 8.88 -12.51 13.97
CA VAL A 111 8.75 -13.55 12.96
C VAL A 111 7.41 -14.26 13.05
N GLN A 112 6.96 -14.62 14.25
CA GLN A 112 5.67 -15.27 14.46
C GLN A 112 4.49 -14.35 14.16
N ARG A 113 4.59 -13.07 14.53
CA ARG A 113 3.59 -12.04 14.18
C ARG A 113 3.50 -11.84 12.67
N ALA A 114 4.65 -11.72 11.99
CA ALA A 114 4.70 -11.59 10.54
C ALA A 114 4.15 -12.83 9.82
N ALA A 115 4.54 -14.05 10.25
CA ALA A 115 4.02 -15.30 9.72
C ALA A 115 2.50 -15.41 9.90
N ARG A 116 1.98 -15.04 11.08
CA ARG A 116 0.55 -14.99 11.36
C ARG A 116 -0.19 -14.09 10.37
N ILE A 117 0.29 -12.88 10.14
CA ILE A 117 -0.35 -11.94 9.20
C ILE A 117 -0.35 -12.50 7.77
N ILE A 118 0.76 -13.07 7.32
CA ILE A 118 0.85 -13.68 5.97
C ILE A 118 -0.11 -14.88 5.88
N TYR A 119 -0.10 -15.78 6.87
CA TYR A 119 -0.97 -16.95 6.91
C TYR A 119 -2.44 -16.55 6.85
N LEU A 120 -2.88 -15.66 7.73
CA LEU A 120 -4.27 -15.19 7.77
C LEU A 120 -4.66 -14.51 6.45
N ASN A 121 -3.79 -13.68 5.86
CA ASN A 121 -4.05 -13.03 4.58
C ASN A 121 -4.18 -14.03 3.42
N LYS A 122 -3.39 -15.13 3.42
CA LYS A 122 -3.44 -16.17 2.39
C LYS A 122 -4.64 -17.12 2.52
N THR A 123 -5.18 -17.24 3.72
CA THR A 123 -6.22 -18.25 4.03
C THR A 123 -7.58 -17.65 4.35
N CYS A 124 -7.68 -16.33 4.63
CA CYS A 124 -8.95 -15.67 4.88
C CYS A 124 -9.77 -15.44 3.59
N TYR A 125 -11.06 -15.25 3.75
CA TYR A 125 -11.99 -14.97 2.66
C TYR A 125 -11.55 -13.75 1.83
N ASN A 126 -11.37 -13.96 0.53
CA ASN A 126 -10.88 -12.99 -0.44
C ASN A 126 -9.49 -12.39 -0.16
N GLY A 127 -8.72 -12.93 0.78
CA GLY A 127 -7.43 -12.37 1.19
C GLY A 127 -7.56 -10.96 1.80
N LEU A 128 -8.69 -10.66 2.42
CA LEU A 128 -8.99 -9.32 2.93
C LEU A 128 -8.43 -9.15 4.34
N TYR A 129 -7.38 -8.35 4.49
CA TYR A 129 -6.96 -7.86 5.80
C TYR A 129 -8.03 -6.90 6.33
N ARG A 130 -8.69 -7.28 7.40
CA ARG A 130 -9.71 -6.48 8.08
C ARG A 130 -9.62 -6.67 9.58
N VAL A 131 -9.76 -5.58 10.32
CA VAL A 131 -9.80 -5.57 11.79
C VAL A 131 -11.15 -5.01 12.28
N ASN A 132 -11.50 -5.34 13.51
CA ASN A 132 -12.62 -4.71 14.21
C ASN A 132 -12.19 -3.38 14.87
N SER A 133 -13.11 -2.72 15.59
CA SER A 133 -12.82 -1.45 16.29
C SER A 133 -11.72 -1.57 17.37
N SER A 134 -11.47 -2.77 17.87
CA SER A 134 -10.36 -3.04 18.80
C SER A 134 -9.04 -3.38 18.11
N GLY A 135 -8.92 -3.19 16.79
CA GLY A 135 -7.71 -3.51 16.03
C GLY A 135 -7.47 -5.01 15.78
N GLN A 136 -8.39 -5.90 16.15
CA GLN A 136 -8.23 -7.34 16.06
C GLN A 136 -8.68 -7.88 14.69
N PHE A 137 -7.91 -8.79 14.12
CA PHE A 137 -8.20 -9.40 12.82
C PHE A 137 -9.55 -10.13 12.82
N ASN A 138 -10.45 -9.84 11.86
CA ASN A 138 -11.83 -10.34 11.89
C ASN A 138 -12.36 -10.92 10.57
N SER A 139 -11.51 -11.16 9.56
CA SER A 139 -11.94 -11.83 8.33
C SER A 139 -12.24 -13.31 8.60
N PRO A 140 -13.26 -13.91 7.96
CA PRO A 140 -13.56 -15.33 8.10
C PRO A 140 -12.61 -16.20 7.28
N TYR A 141 -12.58 -17.52 7.54
CA TYR A 141 -11.82 -18.49 6.77
C TYR A 141 -12.30 -18.57 5.31
N GLY A 142 -11.35 -18.65 4.36
CA GLY A 142 -11.64 -18.57 2.92
C GLY A 142 -11.91 -19.90 2.23
N ARG A 143 -11.71 -21.05 2.92
CA ARG A 143 -11.97 -22.41 2.42
C ARG A 143 -11.29 -22.73 1.09
N TYR A 144 -10.07 -22.21 0.87
CA TYR A 144 -9.29 -22.50 -0.33
C TYR A 144 -8.74 -23.93 -0.27
N LYS A 145 -8.81 -24.67 -1.39
CA LYS A 145 -8.26 -26.04 -1.49
C LYS A 145 -6.75 -26.07 -1.31
N ASN A 146 -6.05 -25.15 -1.97
CA ASN A 146 -4.58 -25.05 -1.94
C ASN A 146 -4.15 -23.59 -1.82
N PRO A 147 -4.27 -22.98 -0.64
CA PRO A 147 -3.80 -21.60 -0.45
C PRO A 147 -2.27 -21.54 -0.58
N ASN A 148 -1.77 -20.57 -1.33
CA ASN A 148 -0.32 -20.35 -1.47
C ASN A 148 0.21 -19.64 -0.21
N ILE A 149 0.30 -20.38 0.90
CA ILE A 149 0.75 -19.87 2.20
C ILE A 149 2.24 -19.53 2.13
N VAL A 150 3.05 -20.44 1.55
CA VAL A 150 4.50 -20.28 1.44
C VAL A 150 4.90 -20.07 -0.01
N ASN A 151 5.19 -18.81 -0.37
CA ASN A 151 5.83 -18.48 -1.64
C ASN A 151 7.30 -18.12 -1.39
N ALA A 152 8.11 -19.12 -1.07
CA ALA A 152 9.51 -18.94 -0.69
C ALA A 152 10.33 -18.19 -1.78
N VAL A 153 10.04 -18.46 -3.06
CA VAL A 153 10.72 -17.79 -4.18
C VAL A 153 10.47 -16.28 -4.16
N THR A 154 9.22 -15.85 -4.03
CA THR A 154 8.87 -14.43 -3.97
C THR A 154 9.37 -13.78 -2.68
N ILE A 155 9.28 -14.49 -1.54
CA ILE A 155 9.77 -13.98 -0.23
C ILE A 155 11.29 -13.71 -0.31
N ARG A 156 12.07 -14.67 -0.84
CA ARG A 156 13.53 -14.50 -1.02
C ARG A 156 13.87 -13.41 -2.03
N ALA A 157 13.14 -13.32 -3.14
CA ALA A 157 13.33 -12.23 -4.11
C ALA A 157 13.07 -10.86 -3.48
N MET A 158 12.01 -10.73 -2.68
CA MET A 158 11.69 -9.51 -1.95
C MET A 158 12.76 -9.19 -0.90
N ALA A 159 13.22 -10.18 -0.14
CA ALA A 159 14.28 -10.03 0.85
C ALA A 159 15.57 -9.51 0.22
N ASN A 160 16.00 -10.11 -0.88
CA ASN A 160 17.20 -9.68 -1.61
C ASN A 160 17.04 -8.23 -2.11
N TYR A 161 15.89 -7.89 -2.69
CA TYR A 161 15.63 -6.52 -3.13
C TYR A 161 15.71 -5.52 -1.97
N LEU A 162 15.07 -5.80 -0.83
CA LEU A 162 15.04 -4.92 0.34
C LEU A 162 16.43 -4.79 1.00
N LYS A 163 17.27 -5.83 0.95
CA LYS A 163 18.66 -5.81 1.47
C LYS A 163 19.64 -5.10 0.56
N GLU A 164 19.60 -5.42 -0.75
CA GLU A 164 20.59 -4.95 -1.72
C GLU A 164 20.38 -3.49 -2.12
N LYS A 165 19.16 -3.00 -2.05
CA LYS A 165 18.82 -1.62 -2.39
C LYS A 165 18.79 -0.75 -1.14
N LYS A 166 18.94 0.55 -1.35
CA LYS A 166 18.83 1.54 -0.26
C LYS A 166 17.35 1.79 0.04
N ILE A 167 16.70 0.81 0.68
CA ILE A 167 15.29 0.89 1.06
C ILE A 167 15.21 1.19 2.55
N ASP A 168 14.74 2.36 2.89
CA ASP A 168 14.42 2.78 4.26
C ASP A 168 12.97 2.40 4.56
N ILE A 169 12.77 1.56 5.59
CA ILE A 169 11.45 1.05 6.00
C ILE A 169 11.07 1.75 7.31
N GLN A 170 10.07 2.60 7.24
CA GLN A 170 9.58 3.39 8.36
C GLN A 170 8.19 2.92 8.78
N CYS A 171 7.78 3.24 10.02
CA CYS A 171 6.46 2.98 10.56
C CYS A 171 5.91 4.26 11.21
N GLY A 172 4.67 4.64 10.88
CA GLY A 172 3.99 5.73 11.54
C GLY A 172 3.44 6.80 10.59
N ASP A 173 3.40 8.04 11.08
CA ASP A 173 2.80 9.16 10.36
C ASP A 173 3.52 9.44 9.03
N TYR A 174 2.74 9.43 7.93
CA TYR A 174 3.23 9.66 6.57
C TYR A 174 4.03 10.97 6.41
N ARG A 175 3.71 12.00 7.20
CA ARG A 175 4.40 13.30 7.17
C ARG A 175 5.87 13.18 7.54
N CYS A 176 6.25 12.15 8.30
CA CYS A 176 7.64 11.92 8.66
C CYS A 176 8.49 11.56 7.43
N THR A 177 7.94 10.80 6.48
CA THR A 177 8.64 10.43 5.24
C THR A 177 8.82 11.60 4.27
N LEU A 178 7.98 12.64 4.39
CA LEU A 178 8.02 13.81 3.52
C LEU A 178 9.01 14.88 4.00
N LYS A 179 9.45 14.78 5.27
CA LYS A 179 10.43 15.70 5.83
C LYS A 179 11.79 15.53 5.15
N GLY A 180 12.45 16.65 4.85
CA GLY A 180 13.80 16.64 4.30
C GLY A 180 13.93 16.18 2.85
N LEU A 181 12.84 15.89 2.17
CA LEU A 181 12.86 15.59 0.74
C LEU A 181 13.38 16.77 -0.07
N ARG A 182 14.14 16.46 -1.12
CA ARG A 182 14.77 17.45 -2.01
C ARG A 182 14.28 17.24 -3.44
N LYS A 183 14.41 18.31 -4.24
CA LYS A 183 14.16 18.26 -5.69
C LYS A 183 14.85 17.03 -6.33
N GLY A 184 14.11 16.33 -7.20
CA GLY A 184 14.54 15.07 -7.80
C GLY A 184 13.99 13.82 -7.10
N ALA A 185 13.41 13.93 -5.91
CA ALA A 185 12.60 12.85 -5.35
C ALA A 185 11.26 12.73 -6.09
N PHE A 186 10.67 11.54 -6.08
CA PHE A 186 9.31 11.27 -6.54
C PHE A 186 8.51 10.61 -5.41
N VAL A 187 7.32 11.13 -5.14
CA VAL A 187 6.43 10.65 -4.07
C VAL A 187 5.19 10.03 -4.68
N TYR A 188 4.89 8.78 -4.34
CA TYR A 188 3.61 8.15 -4.64
C TYR A 188 2.73 8.12 -3.38
N LEU A 189 1.56 8.74 -3.45
CA LEU A 189 0.62 8.91 -2.35
C LEU A 189 -0.65 8.11 -2.61
N ASP A 190 -0.88 7.05 -1.84
CA ASP A 190 -2.06 6.20 -1.88
C ASP A 190 -2.75 6.14 -0.51
N PRO A 191 -3.30 7.28 -0.03
CA PRO A 191 -3.93 7.36 1.29
C PRO A 191 -5.19 6.49 1.34
N PRO A 192 -5.73 6.19 2.52
CA PRO A 192 -7.09 5.68 2.63
C PRO A 192 -8.05 6.63 1.93
N TYR A 193 -8.89 6.07 1.05
CA TYR A 193 -9.74 6.84 0.14
C TYR A 193 -10.93 7.51 0.83
N MET A 194 -11.31 8.67 0.30
CA MET A 194 -12.56 9.32 0.69
C MET A 194 -13.76 8.44 0.33
N PRO A 195 -14.71 8.18 1.26
CA PRO A 195 -15.93 7.42 0.96
C PRO A 195 -16.79 8.10 -0.11
N ILE A 196 -17.27 7.32 -1.09
CA ILE A 196 -18.08 7.83 -2.22
C ILE A 196 -19.57 8.04 -1.84
N SER A 197 -20.08 7.37 -0.79
CA SER A 197 -21.50 7.42 -0.46
C SER A 197 -21.88 8.65 0.38
N THR A 198 -22.86 9.42 -0.10
CA THR A 198 -23.43 10.60 0.55
C THR A 198 -24.10 10.32 1.90
N SER A 199 -24.52 9.09 2.18
CA SER A 199 -25.12 8.70 3.45
C SER A 199 -24.08 8.52 4.59
N SER A 200 -22.79 8.46 4.27
CA SER A 200 -21.68 8.38 5.24
C SER A 200 -20.93 9.71 5.39
N SER A 201 -21.28 10.73 4.61
CA SER A 201 -20.46 11.94 4.47
C SER A 201 -20.59 12.96 5.60
N PHE A 202 -21.60 12.84 6.49
CA PHE A 202 -21.77 13.84 7.55
C PHE A 202 -21.90 13.31 8.99
N THR A 203 -22.10 12.00 9.20
CA THR A 203 -22.39 11.47 10.55
C THR A 203 -21.56 10.26 10.97
N GLY A 204 -20.61 9.79 10.17
CA GLY A 204 -19.84 8.58 10.44
C GLY A 204 -18.39 8.66 10.00
N TYR A 205 -17.70 9.76 10.28
CA TYR A 205 -16.25 9.75 10.19
C TYR A 205 -15.76 8.74 11.24
N THR A 206 -15.38 7.59 10.74
CA THR A 206 -14.87 6.48 11.54
C THR A 206 -13.81 6.98 12.50
N GLU A 207 -13.97 6.69 13.77
CA GLU A 207 -13.01 7.00 14.84
C GLU A 207 -11.57 6.53 14.52
N ASN A 208 -11.39 5.72 13.46
CA ASN A 208 -10.13 5.17 13.00
C ASN A 208 -9.90 5.30 11.47
N GLY A 209 -10.61 6.18 10.76
CA GLY A 209 -10.45 6.39 9.30
C GLY A 209 -9.67 7.65 8.95
N PHE A 210 -9.17 7.72 7.71
CA PHE A 210 -8.54 8.90 7.14
C PHE A 210 -9.65 9.93 6.81
N SER A 211 -9.90 10.87 7.72
CA SER A 211 -11.01 11.82 7.64
C SER A 211 -10.82 12.87 6.53
N TYR A 212 -11.89 13.62 6.19
CA TYR A 212 -11.77 14.76 5.26
C TYR A 212 -10.73 15.79 5.73
N GLU A 213 -10.62 16.04 7.04
CA GLU A 213 -9.57 16.92 7.57
C GLU A 213 -8.17 16.36 7.32
N GLN A 214 -7.98 15.05 7.41
CA GLN A 214 -6.72 14.41 7.03
C GLN A 214 -6.45 14.48 5.53
N GLN A 215 -7.49 14.41 4.66
CA GLN A 215 -7.34 14.68 3.23
C GLN A 215 -6.89 16.13 2.97
N ARG A 216 -7.43 17.10 3.71
CA ARG A 216 -6.99 18.51 3.64
C ARG A 216 -5.53 18.67 4.08
N LEU A 217 -5.14 18.03 5.18
CA LEU A 217 -3.74 18.05 5.64
C LEU A 217 -2.79 17.41 4.61
N LEU A 218 -3.21 16.32 3.97
CA LEU A 218 -2.43 15.70 2.90
C LEU A 218 -2.30 16.65 1.69
N LYS A 219 -3.39 17.34 1.32
CA LYS A 219 -3.34 18.34 0.24
C LYS A 219 -2.34 19.46 0.56
N LEU A 220 -2.27 19.93 1.80
CA LEU A 220 -1.26 20.92 2.22
C LEU A 220 0.18 20.36 2.09
N GLU A 221 0.40 19.07 2.35
CA GLU A 221 1.71 18.46 2.10
C GLU A 221 2.00 18.37 0.59
N CYS A 222 1.00 18.08 -0.24
CA CYS A 222 1.12 18.12 -1.71
C CYS A 222 1.49 19.53 -2.21
N ASP A 223 0.90 20.58 -1.65
CA ASP A 223 1.25 21.96 -1.99
C ASP A 223 2.71 22.27 -1.65
N LYS A 224 3.16 21.86 -0.47
CA LYS A 224 4.57 22.02 -0.06
C LYS A 224 5.54 21.24 -0.97
N LEU A 225 5.15 20.05 -1.43
CA LEU A 225 5.95 19.27 -2.41
C LEU A 225 6.02 20.03 -3.73
N ARG A 226 4.90 20.55 -4.22
CA ARG A 226 4.82 21.35 -5.45
C ARG A 226 5.69 22.59 -5.36
N GLU A 227 5.61 23.36 -4.29
CA GLU A 227 6.43 24.56 -4.04
C GLU A 227 7.94 24.26 -4.03
N LYS A 228 8.33 23.08 -3.50
CA LYS A 228 9.72 22.63 -3.47
C LYS A 228 10.20 22.03 -4.81
N GLY A 229 9.34 21.96 -5.83
CA GLY A 229 9.66 21.32 -7.12
C GLY A 229 9.88 19.80 -7.00
N ILE A 230 9.19 19.15 -6.06
CA ILE A 230 9.22 17.70 -5.88
C ILE A 230 8.02 17.09 -6.62
N SER A 231 8.30 16.17 -7.53
CA SER A 231 7.25 15.47 -8.28
C SER A 231 6.50 14.49 -7.38
N PHE A 232 5.18 14.40 -7.57
CA PHE A 232 4.38 13.39 -6.90
C PHE A 232 3.23 12.89 -7.78
N LEU A 233 2.67 11.75 -7.42
CA LEU A 233 1.42 11.22 -7.94
C LEU A 233 0.56 10.78 -6.77
N GLN A 234 -0.64 11.35 -6.65
CA GLN A 234 -1.62 10.93 -5.65
C GLN A 234 -2.75 10.17 -6.31
N SER A 235 -3.23 9.10 -5.66
CA SER A 235 -4.47 8.39 -6.01
C SER A 235 -5.55 8.62 -4.96
N ASN A 236 -6.82 8.68 -5.39
CA ASN A 236 -7.97 8.80 -4.48
C ASN A 236 -9.26 8.35 -5.17
N SER A 237 -10.38 8.33 -4.42
CA SER A 237 -11.71 8.12 -4.99
C SER A 237 -12.12 9.30 -5.88
N ASP A 238 -12.85 9.01 -6.96
CA ASP A 238 -13.47 10.02 -7.80
C ASP A 238 -14.79 10.49 -7.14
N CYS A 239 -14.70 11.56 -6.35
CA CYS A 239 -15.85 12.19 -5.71
C CYS A 239 -15.68 13.72 -5.68
N ASP A 240 -16.81 14.44 -5.55
CA ASP A 240 -16.84 15.91 -5.58
C ASP A 240 -15.89 16.53 -4.55
N ALA A 241 -15.88 16.01 -3.33
CA ALA A 241 -15.01 16.51 -2.26
C ALA A 241 -13.51 16.45 -2.60
N ILE A 242 -13.05 15.39 -3.28
CA ILE A 242 -11.67 15.27 -3.73
C ILE A 242 -11.41 16.17 -4.94
N ARG A 243 -12.32 16.23 -5.90
CA ARG A 243 -12.18 17.11 -7.06
C ARG A 243 -12.14 18.60 -6.66
N GLU A 244 -12.97 19.01 -5.71
CA GLU A 244 -12.97 20.36 -5.16
C GLU A 244 -11.66 20.65 -4.40
N LEU A 245 -11.21 19.70 -3.56
CA LEU A 245 -10.00 19.86 -2.78
C LEU A 245 -8.74 20.02 -3.65
N TYR A 246 -8.69 19.36 -4.81
CA TYR A 246 -7.56 19.38 -5.74
C TYR A 246 -7.86 20.15 -7.04
N GLN A 247 -8.82 21.08 -7.04
CA GLN A 247 -9.21 21.86 -8.23
C GLN A 247 -8.04 22.63 -8.89
N ASP A 248 -6.99 22.95 -8.13
CA ASP A 248 -5.77 23.61 -8.60
C ASP A 248 -4.74 22.66 -9.26
N TYR A 249 -5.10 21.37 -9.39
CA TYR A 249 -4.26 20.33 -9.95
C TYR A 249 -4.90 19.71 -11.18
N GLU A 250 -4.06 19.12 -12.03
CA GLU A 250 -4.54 18.25 -13.10
C GLU A 250 -5.06 16.93 -12.50
N ILE A 251 -6.27 16.52 -12.89
CA ILE A 251 -6.93 15.34 -12.36
C ILE A 251 -7.28 14.38 -13.51
N TYR A 252 -6.71 13.19 -13.50
CA TYR A 252 -7.03 12.12 -14.44
C TYR A 252 -7.99 11.14 -13.82
N THR A 253 -9.09 10.85 -14.49
CA THR A 253 -10.00 9.76 -14.09
C THR A 253 -9.50 8.45 -14.67
N VAL A 254 -9.39 7.42 -13.83
CA VAL A 254 -9.01 6.06 -14.19
C VAL A 254 -10.07 5.06 -13.76
N HIS A 255 -10.19 3.95 -14.48
CA HIS A 255 -11.22 2.95 -14.24
C HIS A 255 -10.62 1.73 -13.55
N ALA A 256 -11.10 1.45 -12.33
CA ALA A 256 -10.74 0.26 -11.57
C ALA A 256 -11.90 -0.75 -11.56
N LYS A 257 -11.59 -2.04 -11.76
CA LYS A 257 -12.58 -3.11 -11.59
C LYS A 257 -12.70 -3.47 -10.12
N ARG A 258 -13.90 -3.35 -9.54
CA ARG A 258 -14.15 -3.87 -8.19
C ARG A 258 -14.08 -5.39 -8.18
N SER A 259 -13.02 -5.93 -7.58
CA SER A 259 -12.85 -7.37 -7.39
C SER A 259 -13.67 -7.92 -6.21
N ILE A 260 -14.13 -7.06 -5.30
CA ILE A 260 -14.79 -7.47 -4.04
C ILE A 260 -16.02 -6.60 -3.80
N ASN A 261 -17.21 -7.20 -4.01
CA ASN A 261 -18.45 -6.71 -3.45
C ASN A 261 -19.25 -7.93 -2.97
N SER A 262 -19.82 -7.85 -1.78
CA SER A 262 -20.71 -8.89 -1.24
C SER A 262 -21.98 -9.06 -2.09
N ASN A 263 -22.35 -8.05 -2.88
CA ASN A 263 -23.48 -8.08 -3.80
C ASN A 263 -22.97 -8.19 -5.25
N ALA A 264 -23.20 -9.34 -5.89
CA ALA A 264 -22.72 -9.63 -7.24
C ALA A 264 -23.27 -8.65 -8.31
N THR A 265 -24.47 -8.08 -8.10
CA THR A 265 -25.11 -7.11 -9.00
C THR A 265 -24.53 -5.69 -8.92
N LYS A 266 -23.70 -5.41 -7.88
CA LYS A 266 -23.02 -4.12 -7.68
C LYS A 266 -21.51 -4.20 -8.01
N ARG A 267 -21.06 -5.18 -8.78
CA ARG A 267 -19.71 -5.28 -9.34
C ARG A 267 -19.64 -4.39 -10.59
N GLY A 268 -19.50 -3.08 -10.40
CA GLY A 268 -19.30 -2.09 -11.47
C GLY A 268 -17.86 -1.58 -11.50
N GLU A 269 -17.52 -0.90 -12.57
CA GLU A 269 -16.31 -0.07 -12.63
C GLU A 269 -16.45 1.05 -11.61
N ILE A 270 -15.36 1.34 -10.90
CA ILE A 270 -15.26 2.48 -10.01
C ILE A 270 -14.23 3.41 -10.61
N ASN A 271 -14.60 4.65 -10.67
CA ASN A 271 -13.67 5.69 -11.01
C ASN A 271 -12.77 5.99 -9.80
N GLU A 272 -11.49 6.04 -10.07
CA GLU A 272 -10.48 6.61 -9.18
C GLU A 272 -9.88 7.82 -9.88
N VAL A 273 -9.28 8.72 -9.11
CA VAL A 273 -8.55 9.86 -9.65
C VAL A 273 -7.05 9.69 -9.41
N LEU A 274 -6.27 10.10 -10.40
CA LEU A 274 -4.83 10.25 -10.31
C LEU A 274 -4.48 11.72 -10.49
N ILE A 275 -3.70 12.25 -9.55
CA ILE A 275 -3.34 13.67 -9.47
C ILE A 275 -1.81 13.77 -9.57
N PRO A 276 -1.26 13.91 -10.79
CA PRO A 276 0.18 14.00 -11.00
C PRO A 276 0.69 15.44 -10.88
N VAL A 277 1.90 15.58 -10.33
CA VAL A 277 2.74 16.76 -10.48
C VAL A 277 4.12 16.31 -10.94
N SER A 278 4.51 16.72 -12.14
CA SER A 278 5.81 16.37 -12.72
C SER A 278 6.47 17.60 -13.32
N TYR A 279 7.76 17.77 -13.05
CA TYR A 279 8.58 18.87 -13.56
C TYR A 279 9.47 18.47 -14.74
N THR A 280 9.35 17.24 -15.24
CA THR A 280 10.18 16.75 -16.35
C THR A 280 9.79 17.34 -17.70
N HIS A 281 8.57 17.89 -17.84
CA HIS A 281 8.08 18.49 -19.09
C HIS A 281 8.36 20.01 -19.23
N LEU A 282 8.70 20.71 -18.14
CA LEU A 282 8.94 22.17 -18.19
C LEU A 282 10.23 22.56 -18.93
N ARG A 283 11.21 21.65 -19.09
CA ARG A 283 12.43 21.94 -19.85
C ARG A 283 12.27 21.92 -21.38
N ALA A 284 11.18 21.41 -21.90
CA ALA A 284 10.95 21.34 -23.36
C ALA A 284 10.30 22.62 -23.92
N HIS A 285 9.68 23.45 -23.07
CA HIS A 285 9.01 24.69 -23.51
C HIS A 285 9.82 25.97 -23.28
N GLU A 286 10.78 25.98 -22.36
CA GLU A 286 11.61 27.17 -22.10
C GLU A 286 12.74 27.39 -23.11
N THR A 287 13.08 26.39 -23.95
CA THR A 287 14.14 26.53 -24.95
C THR A 287 13.64 26.97 -26.35
N SER A 288 12.35 27.26 -26.52
CA SER A 288 11.78 27.64 -27.82
C SER A 288 11.37 29.12 -27.89
N GLN A 289 11.69 29.96 -26.91
CA GLN A 289 11.34 31.39 -26.94
C GLN A 289 12.54 32.35 -26.99
N ASP A 290 13.77 31.83 -27.03
CA ASP A 290 14.96 32.67 -27.23
C ASP A 290 15.74 32.21 -28.51
N LEU A 291 15.21 32.53 -29.68
CA LEU A 291 15.95 32.70 -30.95
C LEU A 291 15.19 33.69 -31.86
#